data_81fae474e4e5dc48e82d0b3e9d91eec1
#
_entry.id   81fae474e4e5dc48e82d0b3e9d91eec1
#
_cell.length_a   1.000
_cell.length_b   1.000
_cell.length_c   1.000
_cell.angle_alpha   90.00
_cell.angle_beta   90.00
_cell.angle_gamma   90.00
#
_symmetry.space_group_name_H-M   'P 1'
#
loop_
_entity.id
_entity.type
_entity.pdbx_description
1 polymer ?
#
loop_
_entity_poly.entity_id
_entity_poly.type
_entity_poly.pdbx_seq_one_letter_code
_entity_poly.pdbx_strand_id
1 'polypeptide(L)'
;TNKKGLCGLRNLGNTCFMNSIAQCLSNSQELLSYMLSNKFKGELNEDKEEADLVNNWNILVRNLWHKNATYTPNNFLRSVQSLAIMKDRGQFTGFQQNDSQEFLQFFLEMFHNAVCKEVTMDITGKPRNDFDKMAIDAYKNYVDFFKNDYSEIVKLFYGQFFTRIKTIKDGKEECSRSFEPFNMLSLEISKNSDGNYDLESCLENFTKVENLETDKENTVKYKEVKFWSLPRILV
;
A
#
# COMPACT_ATOMS: atom_id res chain seq x y z
N THR A 1 25.89 16.01 -16.81
CA THR A 1 24.68 15.16 -16.70
C THR A 1 23.72 15.82 -15.73
N ASN A 2 22.63 16.42 -16.26
CA ASN A 2 21.56 16.96 -15.41
C ASN A 2 20.89 15.79 -14.68
N LYS A 3 21.30 15.54 -13.43
CA LYS A 3 20.61 14.59 -12.55
C LYS A 3 19.27 15.23 -12.18
N LYS A 4 18.16 14.69 -12.67
CA LYS A 4 16.81 15.07 -12.32
C LYS A 4 16.40 14.38 -10.99
N GLY A 5 15.39 14.92 -10.31
CA GLY A 5 14.88 14.33 -9.08
C GLY A 5 15.66 14.68 -7.80
N LEU A 6 16.52 15.70 -7.84
CA LEU A 6 17.27 16.20 -6.68
C LEU A 6 16.74 17.55 -6.17
N CYS A 7 15.48 17.86 -6.42
CA CYS A 7 14.82 19.06 -5.94
C CYS A 7 14.41 18.87 -4.46
N GLY A 8 14.83 19.76 -3.58
CA GLY A 8 14.44 19.77 -2.17
C GLY A 8 13.04 20.35 -1.97
N LEU A 9 12.36 19.94 -0.90
CA LEU A 9 11.08 20.51 -0.46
C LEU A 9 11.27 21.39 0.77
N ARG A 10 10.73 22.62 0.70
CA ARG A 10 10.74 23.54 1.85
C ARG A 10 9.76 23.03 2.91
N ASN A 11 10.21 23.02 4.17
CA ASN A 11 9.32 22.77 5.30
C ASN A 11 8.45 24.03 5.55
N LEU A 12 7.13 23.83 5.58
CA LEU A 12 6.12 24.88 5.73
C LEU A 12 5.51 24.94 7.15
N GLY A 13 6.23 24.45 8.13
CA GLY A 13 5.78 24.32 9.52
C GLY A 13 5.38 22.87 9.84
N ASN A 14 6.35 22.10 10.37
CA ASN A 14 6.21 20.69 10.73
C ASN A 14 5.68 19.76 9.61
N THR A 15 5.89 20.13 8.33
CA THR A 15 5.48 19.32 7.17
C THR A 15 6.51 18.26 6.76
N CYS A 16 7.44 17.90 7.65
CA CYS A 16 8.48 16.92 7.35
C CYS A 16 7.91 15.53 7.03
N PHE A 17 6.85 15.10 7.73
CA PHE A 17 6.14 13.85 7.46
C PHE A 17 5.62 13.78 6.02
N MET A 18 4.98 14.85 5.55
CA MET A 18 4.47 14.98 4.17
C MET A 18 5.61 15.07 3.16
N ASN A 19 6.64 15.87 3.43
CA ASN A 19 7.76 16.06 2.53
C ASN A 19 8.58 14.77 2.33
N SER A 20 8.79 13.98 3.40
CA SER A 20 9.51 12.70 3.30
C SER A 20 8.75 11.70 2.42
N ILE A 21 7.46 11.54 2.65
CA ILE A 21 6.60 10.68 1.83
C ILE A 21 6.55 11.18 0.38
N ALA A 22 6.40 12.49 0.17
CA ALA A 22 6.40 13.05 -1.18
C ALA A 22 7.70 12.77 -1.93
N GLN A 23 8.86 12.87 -1.27
CA GLN A 23 10.14 12.51 -1.86
C GLN A 23 10.25 11.02 -2.19
N CYS A 24 9.85 10.12 -1.28
CA CYS A 24 9.87 8.68 -1.51
C CYS A 24 8.97 8.31 -2.71
N LEU A 25 7.72 8.76 -2.71
CA LEU A 25 6.75 8.45 -3.77
C LEU A 25 7.14 9.06 -5.11
N SER A 26 7.69 10.28 -5.14
CA SER A 26 8.14 10.92 -6.37
C SER A 26 9.35 10.22 -7.00
N ASN A 27 10.09 9.42 -6.24
CA ASN A 27 11.22 8.62 -6.70
C ASN A 27 10.86 7.14 -6.95
N SER A 28 9.61 6.74 -6.70
CA SER A 28 9.09 5.43 -7.09
C SER A 28 8.83 5.41 -8.60
N GLN A 29 9.63 4.66 -9.34
CA GLN A 29 9.74 4.78 -10.81
C GLN A 29 8.40 4.53 -11.53
N GLU A 30 7.63 3.55 -11.09
CA GLU A 30 6.34 3.21 -11.69
C GLU A 30 5.32 4.31 -11.47
N LEU A 31 5.19 4.81 -10.23
CA LEU A 31 4.29 5.91 -9.91
C LEU A 31 4.71 7.20 -10.62
N LEU A 32 6.01 7.49 -10.67
CA LEU A 32 6.57 8.61 -11.42
C LEU A 32 6.20 8.53 -12.91
N SER A 33 6.37 7.36 -13.52
CA SER A 33 6.02 7.13 -14.93
C SER A 33 4.54 7.35 -15.20
N TYR A 34 3.67 6.86 -14.30
CA TYR A 34 2.23 7.05 -14.36
C TYR A 34 1.85 8.54 -14.35
N MET A 35 2.48 9.34 -13.46
CA MET A 35 2.23 10.78 -13.37
C MET A 35 2.80 11.56 -14.56
N LEU A 36 4.07 11.33 -14.92
CA LEU A 36 4.72 12.09 -15.99
C LEU A 36 4.13 11.80 -17.38
N SER A 37 3.65 10.59 -17.63
CA SER A 37 2.97 10.21 -18.88
C SER A 37 1.54 10.76 -18.99
N ASN A 38 1.00 11.40 -17.96
CA ASN A 38 -0.41 11.84 -17.86
C ASN A 38 -1.47 10.71 -17.96
N LYS A 39 -1.10 9.46 -17.77
CA LYS A 39 -2.07 8.35 -17.79
C LYS A 39 -3.18 8.54 -16.76
N PHE A 40 -2.84 9.05 -15.59
CA PHE A 40 -3.81 9.34 -14.52
C PHE A 40 -4.95 10.24 -14.96
N LYS A 41 -4.75 11.17 -15.93
CA LYS A 41 -5.80 12.09 -16.41
C LYS A 41 -6.96 11.38 -17.08
N GLY A 42 -6.72 10.23 -17.73
CA GLY A 42 -7.77 9.43 -18.32
C GLY A 42 -8.56 8.58 -17.30
N GLU A 43 -8.09 8.52 -16.07
CA GLU A 43 -8.69 7.76 -14.97
C GLU A 43 -9.23 8.68 -13.87
N LEU A 44 -8.75 9.92 -13.79
CA LEU A 44 -9.14 10.90 -12.78
C LEU A 44 -10.61 11.31 -12.96
N ASN A 45 -11.38 11.15 -11.91
CA ASN A 45 -12.74 11.68 -11.85
C ASN A 45 -12.69 13.10 -11.24
N GLU A 46 -12.79 14.11 -12.12
CA GLU A 46 -12.70 15.53 -11.72
C GLU A 46 -13.86 16.00 -10.82
N ASP A 47 -14.96 15.26 -10.76
CA ASP A 47 -16.10 15.56 -9.90
C ASP A 47 -15.89 15.12 -8.44
N LYS A 48 -14.85 14.31 -8.19
CA LYS A 48 -14.52 13.86 -6.82
C LYS A 48 -13.70 14.91 -6.07
N GLU A 49 -13.96 15.01 -4.78
CA GLU A 49 -13.26 15.93 -3.85
C GLU A 49 -11.74 15.67 -3.83
N GLU A 50 -11.33 14.44 -4.09
CA GLU A 50 -9.93 14.00 -4.12
C GLU A 50 -9.16 14.46 -5.37
N ALA A 51 -9.85 14.89 -6.43
CA ALA A 51 -9.23 15.25 -7.71
C ALA A 51 -8.20 16.38 -7.58
N ASP A 52 -8.49 17.40 -6.76
CA ASP A 52 -7.57 18.51 -6.51
C ASP A 52 -6.24 18.04 -5.90
N LEU A 53 -6.27 17.08 -4.99
CA LEU A 53 -5.07 16.49 -4.39
C LEU A 53 -4.18 15.85 -5.47
N VAL A 54 -4.76 15.05 -6.36
CA VAL A 54 -4.02 14.35 -7.43
C VAL A 54 -3.46 15.33 -8.44
N ASN A 55 -4.21 16.37 -8.80
CA ASN A 55 -3.73 17.42 -9.69
C ASN A 55 -2.56 18.20 -9.08
N ASN A 56 -2.63 18.57 -7.80
CA ASN A 56 -1.55 19.24 -7.10
C ASN A 56 -0.34 18.32 -6.86
N TRP A 57 -0.56 17.03 -6.66
CA TRP A 57 0.49 16.02 -6.63
C TRP A 57 1.24 15.96 -7.97
N ASN A 58 0.54 15.95 -9.10
CA ASN A 58 1.16 15.98 -10.42
C ASN A 58 2.01 17.24 -10.63
N ILE A 59 1.52 18.40 -10.21
CA ILE A 59 2.28 19.66 -10.27
C ILE A 59 3.55 19.55 -9.43
N LEU A 60 3.44 19.01 -8.21
CA LEU A 60 4.57 18.81 -7.31
C LEU A 60 5.64 17.89 -7.94
N VAL A 61 5.25 16.71 -8.41
CA VAL A 61 6.16 15.74 -9.06
C VAL A 61 6.89 16.36 -10.25
N ARG A 62 6.18 17.09 -11.11
CA ARG A 62 6.80 17.78 -12.26
C ARG A 62 7.83 18.81 -11.83
N ASN A 63 7.57 19.57 -10.78
CA ASN A 63 8.54 20.53 -10.23
C ASN A 63 9.77 19.83 -9.64
N LEU A 64 9.57 18.72 -8.89
CA LEU A 64 10.67 17.93 -8.33
C LEU A 64 11.60 17.36 -9.41
N TRP A 65 11.05 17.02 -10.57
CA TRP A 65 11.80 16.42 -11.68
C TRP A 65 12.21 17.40 -12.79
N HIS A 66 11.79 18.68 -12.69
CA HIS A 66 12.15 19.68 -13.71
C HIS A 66 13.61 20.14 -13.59
N LYS A 67 14.01 20.56 -12.38
CA LYS A 67 15.37 21.07 -12.10
C LYS A 67 15.76 20.84 -10.66
N ASN A 68 17.07 20.73 -10.41
CA ASN A 68 17.62 20.68 -9.05
C ASN A 68 17.54 22.07 -8.40
N ALA A 69 16.62 22.24 -7.47
CA ALA A 69 16.33 23.49 -6.78
C ALA A 69 15.66 23.18 -5.44
N THR A 70 15.13 24.19 -4.77
CA THR A 70 14.20 24.03 -3.65
C THR A 70 12.82 24.47 -4.12
N TYR A 71 11.82 23.62 -3.93
CA TYR A 71 10.42 23.89 -4.24
C TYR A 71 9.61 24.10 -2.97
N THR A 72 8.66 25.02 -3.03
CA THR A 72 7.74 25.33 -1.91
C THR A 72 6.36 24.74 -2.23
N PRO A 73 5.93 23.63 -1.58
CA PRO A 73 4.75 22.86 -1.98
C PRO A 73 3.44 23.42 -1.41
N ASN A 74 3.20 24.74 -1.50
CA ASN A 74 2.04 25.40 -0.90
C ASN A 74 0.70 24.82 -1.40
N ASN A 75 0.55 24.64 -2.71
CA ASN A 75 -0.72 24.17 -3.26
C ASN A 75 -0.99 22.72 -2.87
N PHE A 76 0.04 21.87 -2.86
CA PHE A 76 -0.08 20.50 -2.39
C PHE A 76 -0.47 20.43 -0.91
N LEU A 77 0.17 21.24 -0.04
CA LEU A 77 -0.20 21.32 1.37
C LEU A 77 -1.67 21.77 1.55
N ARG A 78 -2.11 22.76 0.80
CA ARG A 78 -3.50 23.24 0.86
C ARG A 78 -4.49 22.18 0.43
N SER A 79 -4.22 21.44 -0.65
CA SER A 79 -5.11 20.34 -1.09
C SER A 79 -5.17 19.22 -0.07
N VAL A 80 -4.03 18.87 0.58
CA VAL A 80 -4.00 17.91 1.70
C VAL A 80 -4.89 18.39 2.85
N GLN A 81 -4.70 19.63 3.31
CA GLN A 81 -5.45 20.19 4.44
C GLN A 81 -6.95 20.31 4.15
N SER A 82 -7.32 20.81 2.96
CA SER A 82 -8.73 20.92 2.55
C SER A 82 -9.41 19.56 2.51
N LEU A 83 -8.76 18.56 1.92
CA LEU A 83 -9.31 17.22 1.84
C LEU A 83 -9.35 16.53 3.21
N ALA A 84 -8.37 16.77 4.07
CA ALA A 84 -8.36 16.26 5.44
C ALA A 84 -9.54 16.80 6.27
N ILE A 85 -9.92 18.07 6.07
CA ILE A 85 -11.13 18.65 6.68
C ILE A 85 -12.38 17.91 6.20
N MET A 86 -12.52 17.73 4.88
CA MET A 86 -13.69 17.06 4.28
C MET A 86 -13.83 15.60 4.70
N LYS A 87 -12.71 14.92 4.97
CA LYS A 87 -12.68 13.49 5.36
C LYS A 87 -12.56 13.26 6.87
N ASP A 88 -12.73 14.30 7.67
CA ASP A 88 -12.64 14.24 9.15
C ASP A 88 -11.29 13.67 9.66
N ARG A 89 -10.20 14.04 8.98
CA ARG A 89 -8.82 13.69 9.31
C ARG A 89 -8.12 14.89 9.97
N GLY A 90 -8.61 15.29 11.14
CA GLY A 90 -8.19 16.52 11.84
C GLY A 90 -6.69 16.67 12.07
N GLN A 91 -5.95 15.56 12.19
CA GLN A 91 -4.49 15.58 12.39
C GLN A 91 -3.73 16.23 11.22
N PHE A 92 -4.25 16.21 9.99
CA PHE A 92 -3.57 16.79 8.81
C PHE A 92 -4.02 18.20 8.47
N THR A 93 -4.88 18.81 9.28
CA THR A 93 -5.46 20.14 9.00
C THR A 93 -4.62 21.31 9.50
N GLY A 94 -3.69 21.07 10.41
CA GLY A 94 -2.88 22.08 11.10
C GLY A 94 -1.40 22.05 10.77
N PHE A 95 -0.61 22.58 11.70
CA PHE A 95 0.86 22.63 11.63
C PHE A 95 1.52 21.75 12.70
N GLN A 96 0.84 20.72 13.17
CA GLN A 96 1.38 19.78 14.14
C GLN A 96 2.25 18.74 13.44
N GLN A 97 3.15 18.13 14.21
CA GLN A 97 3.88 16.95 13.75
C GLN A 97 2.91 15.77 13.63
N ASN A 98 3.04 15.01 12.55
CA ASN A 98 2.21 13.85 12.29
C ASN A 98 3.07 12.65 11.93
N ASP A 99 2.49 11.46 12.07
CA ASP A 99 3.11 10.22 11.64
C ASP A 99 3.12 10.13 10.11
N SER A 100 4.29 9.80 9.56
CA SER A 100 4.47 9.69 8.11
C SER A 100 3.77 8.47 7.52
N GLN A 101 3.62 7.38 8.29
CA GLN A 101 2.89 6.20 7.87
C GLN A 101 1.39 6.50 7.77
N GLU A 102 0.81 7.18 8.76
CA GLU A 102 -0.59 7.59 8.71
C GLU A 102 -0.86 8.54 7.53
N PHE A 103 0.07 9.46 7.27
CA PHE A 103 -0.04 10.34 6.09
C PHE A 103 0.04 9.56 4.78
N LEU A 104 0.94 8.59 4.67
CA LEU A 104 1.06 7.76 3.48
C LEU A 104 -0.23 6.96 3.22
N GLN A 105 -0.82 6.37 4.25
CA GLN A 105 -2.10 5.67 4.14
C GLN A 105 -3.20 6.61 3.64
N PHE A 106 -3.34 7.77 4.27
CA PHE A 106 -4.31 8.80 3.86
C PHE A 106 -4.08 9.21 2.40
N PHE A 107 -2.84 9.52 2.02
CA PHE A 107 -2.54 9.96 0.66
C PHE A 107 -2.86 8.88 -0.39
N LEU A 108 -2.46 7.62 -0.15
CA LEU A 108 -2.73 6.51 -1.07
C LEU A 108 -4.23 6.22 -1.19
N GLU A 109 -4.98 6.28 -0.08
CA GLU A 109 -6.43 6.13 -0.07
C GLU A 109 -7.11 7.23 -0.90
N MET A 110 -6.76 8.49 -0.67
CA MET A 110 -7.33 9.61 -1.40
C MET A 110 -6.96 9.57 -2.89
N PHE A 111 -5.73 9.21 -3.22
CA PHE A 111 -5.32 9.04 -4.61
C PHE A 111 -6.10 7.91 -5.29
N HIS A 112 -6.20 6.76 -4.62
CA HIS A 112 -7.00 5.63 -5.11
C HIS A 112 -8.44 6.06 -5.40
N ASN A 113 -9.09 6.73 -4.45
CA ASN A 113 -10.46 7.19 -4.58
C ASN A 113 -10.66 8.13 -5.79
N ALA A 114 -9.68 9.00 -6.07
CA ALA A 114 -9.75 9.92 -7.20
C ALA A 114 -9.73 9.24 -8.57
N VAL A 115 -9.02 8.09 -8.69
CA VAL A 115 -8.77 7.42 -9.98
C VAL A 115 -9.36 6.02 -10.10
N CYS A 116 -10.04 5.53 -9.07
CA CYS A 116 -10.64 4.20 -9.08
C CYS A 116 -11.85 4.13 -10.00
N LYS A 117 -12.03 2.94 -10.60
CA LYS A 117 -13.12 2.61 -11.50
C LYS A 117 -13.52 1.16 -11.38
N GLU A 118 -14.76 0.86 -11.74
CA GLU A 118 -15.21 -0.51 -11.91
C GLU A 118 -14.51 -1.17 -13.11
N VAL A 119 -14.11 -2.43 -12.93
CA VAL A 119 -13.43 -3.23 -13.96
C VAL A 119 -14.01 -4.63 -14.01
N THR A 120 -14.03 -5.22 -15.22
CA THR A 120 -14.33 -6.62 -15.39
C THR A 120 -13.05 -7.43 -15.36
N MET A 121 -13.01 -8.43 -14.48
CA MET A 121 -11.87 -9.33 -14.31
C MET A 121 -12.36 -10.77 -14.44
N ASP A 122 -11.91 -11.48 -15.47
CA ASP A 122 -12.33 -12.85 -15.77
C ASP A 122 -11.18 -13.84 -15.61
N ILE A 123 -11.52 -15.04 -15.09
CA ILE A 123 -10.61 -16.17 -15.02
C ILE A 123 -10.86 -17.04 -16.23
N THR A 124 -9.83 -17.28 -17.03
CA THR A 124 -9.90 -18.17 -18.19
C THR A 124 -9.09 -19.44 -17.95
N GLY A 125 -9.53 -20.57 -18.54
CA GLY A 125 -8.85 -21.85 -18.43
C GLY A 125 -9.46 -22.79 -17.39
N LYS A 126 -8.87 -23.97 -17.25
CA LYS A 126 -9.27 -25.01 -16.28
C LYS A 126 -8.10 -25.34 -15.36
N PRO A 127 -8.32 -25.53 -14.04
CA PRO A 127 -7.28 -25.92 -13.12
C PRO A 127 -6.77 -27.34 -13.47
N ARG A 128 -5.44 -27.52 -13.42
CA ARG A 128 -4.77 -28.80 -13.73
C ARG A 128 -4.31 -29.52 -12.47
N ASN A 129 -4.11 -28.78 -11.37
CA ASN A 129 -3.60 -29.26 -10.09
C ASN A 129 -4.17 -28.44 -8.92
N ASP A 130 -3.80 -28.80 -7.71
CA ASP A 130 -4.31 -28.10 -6.52
C ASP A 130 -3.72 -26.69 -6.36
N PHE A 131 -2.54 -26.42 -6.89
CA PHE A 131 -1.98 -25.08 -6.92
C PHE A 131 -2.81 -24.15 -7.83
N ASP A 132 -3.24 -24.63 -9.01
CA ASP A 132 -4.11 -23.86 -9.90
C ASP A 132 -5.46 -23.55 -9.22
N LYS A 133 -6.01 -24.48 -8.45
CA LYS A 133 -7.23 -24.24 -7.66
C LYS A 133 -7.03 -23.14 -6.62
N MET A 134 -5.91 -23.20 -5.89
CA MET A 134 -5.55 -22.15 -4.95
C MET A 134 -5.37 -20.79 -5.63
N ALA A 135 -4.74 -20.76 -6.80
CA ALA A 135 -4.57 -19.53 -7.59
C ALA A 135 -5.90 -18.94 -8.04
N ILE A 136 -6.86 -19.79 -8.42
CA ILE A 136 -8.23 -19.36 -8.74
C ILE A 136 -8.91 -18.77 -7.50
N ASP A 137 -8.78 -19.38 -6.33
CA ASP A 137 -9.39 -18.88 -5.10
C ASP A 137 -8.77 -17.55 -4.68
N ALA A 138 -7.44 -17.42 -4.78
CA ALA A 138 -6.72 -16.17 -4.55
C ALA A 138 -7.19 -15.06 -5.49
N TYR A 139 -7.30 -15.37 -6.79
CA TYR A 139 -7.75 -14.41 -7.80
C TYR A 139 -9.22 -14.01 -7.60
N LYS A 140 -10.12 -14.95 -7.26
CA LYS A 140 -11.50 -14.63 -6.93
C LYS A 140 -11.59 -13.66 -5.75
N ASN A 141 -10.84 -13.92 -4.68
CA ASN A 141 -10.78 -13.02 -3.55
C ASN A 141 -10.29 -11.63 -3.96
N TYR A 142 -9.25 -11.54 -4.80
CA TYR A 142 -8.75 -10.27 -5.34
C TYR A 142 -9.80 -9.55 -6.17
N VAL A 143 -10.50 -10.25 -7.05
CA VAL A 143 -11.59 -9.70 -7.88
C VAL A 143 -12.73 -9.19 -7.01
N ASP A 144 -13.19 -9.99 -6.03
CA ASP A 144 -14.30 -9.60 -5.16
C ASP A 144 -13.97 -8.36 -4.34
N PHE A 145 -12.69 -8.17 -4.00
CA PHE A 145 -12.23 -7.02 -3.24
C PHE A 145 -12.09 -5.74 -4.10
N PHE A 146 -11.61 -5.86 -5.34
CA PHE A 146 -11.20 -4.70 -6.14
C PHE A 146 -12.02 -4.44 -7.40
N LYS A 147 -12.95 -5.31 -7.82
CA LYS A 147 -13.68 -5.16 -9.10
C LYS A 147 -14.45 -3.85 -9.23
N ASN A 148 -14.98 -3.33 -8.11
CA ASN A 148 -15.76 -2.10 -8.11
C ASN A 148 -14.87 -0.84 -8.01
N ASP A 149 -13.68 -1.00 -7.40
CA ASP A 149 -12.77 0.10 -7.04
C ASP A 149 -11.33 -0.22 -7.43
N TYR A 150 -11.09 -0.51 -8.71
CA TYR A 150 -9.74 -0.80 -9.21
C TYR A 150 -9.02 0.45 -9.67
N SER A 151 -7.72 0.56 -9.39
CA SER A 151 -6.88 1.69 -9.80
C SER A 151 -5.42 1.31 -10.02
N GLU A 152 -4.64 2.21 -10.61
CA GLU A 152 -3.17 2.04 -10.68
C GLU A 152 -2.53 1.98 -9.28
N ILE A 153 -3.13 2.64 -8.26
CA ILE A 153 -2.68 2.54 -6.87
C ILE A 153 -2.82 1.11 -6.35
N VAL A 154 -3.95 0.46 -6.61
CA VAL A 154 -4.15 -0.96 -6.26
C VAL A 154 -3.08 -1.83 -6.93
N LYS A 155 -2.86 -1.63 -8.22
CA LYS A 155 -1.89 -2.40 -9.00
C LYS A 155 -0.44 -2.21 -8.54
N LEU A 156 -0.09 -1.03 -8.03
CA LEU A 156 1.27 -0.72 -7.60
C LEU A 156 1.54 -1.10 -6.15
N PHE A 157 0.59 -0.87 -5.24
CA PHE A 157 0.81 -0.92 -3.81
C PHE A 157 0.15 -2.10 -3.10
N TYR A 158 -0.73 -2.87 -3.77
CA TYR A 158 -1.40 -4.01 -3.13
C TYR A 158 -0.75 -5.33 -3.51
N GLY A 159 -0.44 -6.10 -2.49
CA GLY A 159 -0.11 -7.52 -2.56
C GLY A 159 -1.24 -8.36 -1.96
N GLN A 160 -1.00 -9.65 -1.79
CA GLN A 160 -1.95 -10.57 -1.20
C GLN A 160 -1.24 -11.55 -0.28
N PHE A 161 -1.74 -11.70 0.95
CA PHE A 161 -1.35 -12.77 1.86
C PHE A 161 -2.12 -14.04 1.57
N PHE A 162 -1.45 -15.17 1.82
CA PHE A 162 -2.03 -16.48 2.01
C PHE A 162 -1.92 -16.82 3.48
N THR A 163 -3.05 -17.03 4.15
CA THR A 163 -3.11 -17.46 5.54
C THR A 163 -3.67 -18.87 5.60
N ARG A 164 -2.97 -19.75 6.32
CA ARG A 164 -3.40 -21.11 6.61
C ARG A 164 -3.53 -21.27 8.12
N ILE A 165 -4.71 -21.70 8.58
CA ILE A 165 -4.93 -22.08 9.96
C ILE A 165 -5.17 -23.58 10.00
N LYS A 166 -4.27 -24.28 10.70
CA LYS A 166 -4.35 -25.71 10.96
C LYS A 166 -4.87 -25.91 12.39
N THR A 167 -5.99 -26.59 12.55
CA THR A 167 -6.58 -26.95 13.85
C THR A 167 -6.47 -28.44 14.02
N ILE A 168 -5.90 -28.88 15.13
CA ILE A 168 -5.86 -30.30 15.54
C ILE A 168 -6.76 -30.41 16.79
N LYS A 169 -7.85 -31.14 16.65
CA LYS A 169 -8.81 -31.40 17.72
C LYS A 169 -9.05 -32.90 17.85
N ASP A 170 -8.84 -33.45 19.04
CA ASP A 170 -9.04 -34.89 19.34
C ASP A 170 -8.34 -35.80 18.30
N GLY A 171 -7.14 -35.40 17.86
CA GLY A 171 -6.35 -36.12 16.82
C GLY A 171 -6.82 -35.94 15.39
N LYS A 172 -7.91 -35.18 15.14
CA LYS A 172 -8.37 -34.86 13.79
C LYS A 172 -7.81 -33.50 13.34
N GLU A 173 -7.32 -33.44 12.13
CA GLU A 173 -6.77 -32.25 11.51
C GLU A 173 -7.79 -31.60 10.60
N GLU A 174 -8.03 -30.32 10.81
CA GLU A 174 -8.81 -29.44 9.92
C GLU A 174 -7.92 -28.29 9.47
N CYS A 175 -8.04 -27.90 8.21
CA CYS A 175 -7.24 -26.82 7.62
C CYS A 175 -8.15 -25.81 6.91
N SER A 176 -8.12 -24.55 7.36
CA SER A 176 -8.75 -23.44 6.65
C SER A 176 -7.68 -22.58 5.94
N ARG A 177 -8.07 -21.97 4.83
CA ARG A 177 -7.21 -21.12 4.00
C ARG A 177 -7.97 -19.84 3.69
N SER A 178 -7.26 -18.71 3.69
CA SER A 178 -7.78 -17.43 3.26
C SER A 178 -6.73 -16.65 2.48
N PHE A 179 -7.21 -15.72 1.65
CA PHE A 179 -6.40 -14.77 0.92
C PHE A 179 -6.85 -13.37 1.32
N GLU A 180 -5.92 -12.47 1.63
CA GLU A 180 -6.23 -11.14 2.13
C GLU A 180 -5.33 -10.11 1.43
N PRO A 181 -5.89 -9.08 0.77
CA PRO A 181 -5.09 -8.00 0.20
C PRO A 181 -4.39 -7.20 1.29
N PHE A 182 -3.18 -6.73 1.01
CA PHE A 182 -2.45 -5.79 1.86
C PHE A 182 -1.74 -4.75 1.02
N ASN A 183 -1.55 -3.55 1.54
CA ASN A 183 -0.80 -2.46 0.91
C ASN A 183 0.33 -1.91 1.80
N MET A 184 0.43 -2.42 3.01
CA MET A 184 1.44 -2.03 3.97
C MET A 184 1.85 -3.23 4.81
N LEU A 185 3.14 -3.33 5.12
CA LEU A 185 3.72 -4.42 5.86
C LEU A 185 4.35 -3.90 7.15
N SER A 186 3.76 -4.25 8.28
CA SER A 186 4.33 -3.96 9.59
C SER A 186 5.22 -5.11 10.04
N LEU A 187 6.52 -4.88 10.14
CA LEU A 187 7.51 -5.88 10.54
C LEU A 187 8.02 -5.61 11.94
N GLU A 188 8.06 -6.65 12.77
CA GLU A 188 8.77 -6.61 14.03
C GLU A 188 10.28 -6.61 13.77
N ILE A 189 11.00 -5.66 14.41
CA ILE A 189 12.45 -5.59 14.28
C ILE A 189 13.09 -6.76 15.05
N SER A 190 13.65 -7.70 14.32
CA SER A 190 14.29 -8.90 14.85
C SER A 190 15.77 -8.97 14.49
N LYS A 191 16.54 -9.64 15.35
CA LYS A 191 17.97 -9.91 15.11
C LYS A 191 18.14 -11.22 14.37
N ASN A 192 19.13 -11.26 13.47
CA ASN A 192 19.59 -12.48 12.84
C ASN A 192 20.44 -13.32 13.81
N SER A 193 20.93 -14.48 13.34
CA SER A 193 21.80 -15.39 14.10
C SER A 193 23.09 -14.75 14.62
N ASP A 194 23.58 -13.73 13.94
CA ASP A 194 24.83 -13.02 14.28
C ASP A 194 24.60 -11.83 15.23
N GLY A 195 23.34 -11.61 15.65
CA GLY A 195 22.92 -10.52 16.53
C GLY A 195 22.73 -9.16 15.84
N ASN A 196 22.79 -9.11 14.51
CA ASN A 196 22.57 -7.91 13.72
C ASN A 196 21.10 -7.79 13.31
N TYR A 197 20.67 -6.57 12.97
CA TYR A 197 19.35 -6.30 12.43
C TYR A 197 19.41 -6.26 10.90
N ASP A 198 18.59 -7.03 10.24
CA ASP A 198 18.41 -7.01 8.78
C ASP A 198 16.95 -7.26 8.38
N LEU A 199 16.59 -6.83 7.18
CA LEU A 199 15.24 -6.95 6.66
C LEU A 199 14.84 -8.42 6.45
N GLU A 200 15.79 -9.25 6.08
CA GLU A 200 15.56 -10.68 5.78
C GLU A 200 15.06 -11.42 7.02
N SER A 201 15.71 -11.19 8.18
CA SER A 201 15.27 -11.74 9.48
C SER A 201 13.91 -11.22 9.93
N CYS A 202 13.59 -9.95 9.65
CA CYS A 202 12.26 -9.39 9.92
C CYS A 202 11.17 -10.07 9.08
N LEU A 203 11.42 -10.33 7.79
CA LEU A 203 10.50 -11.04 6.90
C LEU A 203 10.36 -12.52 7.27
N GLU A 204 11.45 -13.19 7.65
CA GLU A 204 11.42 -14.57 8.14
C GLU A 204 10.58 -14.66 9.43
N ASN A 205 10.77 -13.74 10.37
CA ASN A 205 9.99 -13.68 11.60
C ASN A 205 8.50 -13.46 11.32
N PHE A 206 8.17 -12.57 10.38
CA PHE A 206 6.79 -12.30 9.97
C PHE A 206 6.08 -13.55 9.39
N THR A 207 6.80 -14.38 8.66
CA THR A 207 6.23 -15.60 8.02
C THR A 207 6.36 -16.86 8.87
N LYS A 208 6.88 -16.73 10.09
CA LYS A 208 7.03 -17.85 11.01
C LYS A 208 5.68 -18.42 11.45
N VAL A 209 5.63 -19.74 11.59
CA VAL A 209 4.42 -20.39 12.10
C VAL A 209 4.19 -20.00 13.57
N GLU A 210 3.01 -19.51 13.87
CA GLU A 210 2.57 -19.11 15.21
C GLU A 210 1.66 -20.17 15.82
N ASN A 211 1.85 -20.44 17.10
CA ASN A 211 0.90 -21.19 17.89
C ASN A 211 -0.19 -20.22 18.41
N LEU A 212 -1.44 -20.48 18.06
CA LEU A 212 -2.57 -19.70 18.56
C LEU A 212 -3.07 -20.31 19.87
N GLU A 213 -3.24 -19.46 20.88
CA GLU A 213 -3.89 -19.85 22.12
C GLU A 213 -5.34 -20.29 21.86
N THR A 214 -5.78 -21.28 22.58
CA THR A 214 -7.16 -21.82 22.47
C THR A 214 -7.65 -22.26 23.85
N ASP A 215 -8.83 -21.82 24.22
CA ASP A 215 -9.51 -22.20 25.49
C ASP A 215 -10.14 -23.59 25.42
N LYS A 216 -10.05 -24.30 24.32
CA LYS A 216 -10.67 -25.63 24.13
C LYS A 216 -9.66 -26.73 24.46
N GLU A 217 -10.03 -27.58 25.40
CA GLU A 217 -9.27 -28.77 25.72
C GLU A 217 -8.98 -29.62 24.47
N ASN A 218 -7.81 -30.24 24.42
CA ASN A 218 -7.33 -31.09 23.33
C ASN A 218 -7.33 -30.45 21.95
N THR A 219 -7.25 -29.12 21.91
CA THR A 219 -7.20 -28.37 20.64
C THR A 219 -5.90 -27.58 20.51
N VAL A 220 -5.18 -27.75 19.42
CA VAL A 220 -3.98 -26.95 19.07
C VAL A 220 -4.24 -26.28 17.74
N LYS A 221 -3.90 -25.01 17.66
CA LYS A 221 -4.03 -24.22 16.42
C LYS A 221 -2.70 -23.62 16.01
N TYR A 222 -2.40 -23.72 14.75
CA TYR A 222 -1.23 -23.11 14.12
C TYR A 222 -1.68 -22.15 13.05
N LYS A 223 -1.10 -20.97 13.03
CA LYS A 223 -1.29 -19.98 11.96
C LYS A 223 0.01 -19.85 11.16
N GLU A 224 -0.10 -19.92 9.86
CA GLU A 224 0.97 -19.67 8.92
C GLU A 224 0.53 -18.57 7.97
N VAL A 225 1.34 -17.51 7.83
CA VAL A 225 1.13 -16.43 6.88
C VAL A 225 2.26 -16.46 5.86
N LYS A 226 1.92 -16.38 4.58
CA LYS A 226 2.87 -16.30 3.47
C LYS A 226 2.46 -15.20 2.50
N PHE A 227 3.42 -14.69 1.76
CA PHE A 227 3.14 -13.82 0.64
C PHE A 227 2.65 -14.66 -0.54
N TRP A 228 1.38 -14.47 -0.94
CA TRP A 228 0.87 -15.02 -2.19
C TRP A 228 1.36 -14.21 -3.38
N SER A 229 1.26 -12.89 -3.27
CA SER A 229 1.86 -11.95 -4.22
C SER A 229 2.38 -10.72 -3.48
N LEU A 230 3.52 -10.20 -3.92
CA LEU A 230 4.06 -8.93 -3.44
C LEU A 230 3.56 -7.79 -4.31
N PRO A 231 3.34 -6.58 -3.74
CA PRO A 231 3.09 -5.38 -4.51
C PRO A 231 4.35 -4.99 -5.31
N ARG A 232 4.20 -4.16 -6.32
CA ARG A 232 5.35 -3.61 -7.07
C ARG A 232 6.15 -2.61 -6.23
N ILE A 233 5.45 -1.88 -5.37
CA ILE A 233 6.02 -0.94 -4.40
C ILE A 233 5.58 -1.42 -3.02
N LEU A 234 6.51 -2.01 -2.27
CA LEU A 234 6.27 -2.45 -0.90
C LEU A 234 6.53 -1.29 0.06
N VAL A 235 5.60 -1.08 0.98
CA VAL A 235 5.65 -0.07 2.04
C VAL A 235 5.73 -0.75 3.40
#